data_f08bd6b68f19344bc644ded50b2377fa
#
_entry.id   f08bd6b68f19344bc644ded50b2377fa
#
_cell.length_a   1.000
_cell.length_b   1.000
_cell.length_c   1.000
_cell.angle_alpha   90.00
_cell.angle_beta   90.00
_cell.angle_gamma   90.00
#
_symmetry.space_group_name_H-M   'P 1'
#
loop_
_entity.id
_entity.type
_entity.pdbx_description
1 polymer ?
#
loop_
_entity_poly.entity_id
_entity_poly.type
_entity_poly.pdbx_seq_one_letter_code
_entity_poly.pdbx_strand_id
1 'polypeptide(L)'
;MFTPTIFLPEIESNKKYVSIDDSKVHHLKNVLRIKDFDSVNISNGVGELFLGRLIKDSVEITSQKKYFRKNEISIFVPYLREKNRFRFMIEKLVELNVDRLFIGKTQNTQNTKFDIKKIQNWAISAVEQSGSPFFPKIEITDSINFTIFNSCFDISGDM
;
A
#
# COMPACT_ATOMS: atom_id res chain seq x y z
N MET A 1 -19.48 5.59 -10.21
CA MET A 1 -18.93 4.37 -10.81
C MET A 1 -17.58 4.09 -10.15
N PHE A 2 -17.34 2.89 -9.66
CA PHE A 2 -16.06 2.51 -9.04
C PHE A 2 -14.98 2.45 -10.12
N THR A 3 -13.86 3.16 -9.92
CA THR A 3 -12.70 3.09 -10.81
C THR A 3 -11.59 2.33 -10.07
N PRO A 4 -11.19 1.15 -10.56
CA PRO A 4 -10.15 0.37 -9.92
C PRO A 4 -8.80 1.07 -10.00
N THR A 5 -7.99 0.85 -9.00
CA THR A 5 -6.60 1.33 -8.96
C THR A 5 -5.66 0.14 -9.01
N ILE A 6 -4.61 0.23 -9.81
CA ILE A 6 -3.50 -0.73 -9.82
C ILE A 6 -2.23 -0.05 -9.31
N PHE A 7 -1.39 -0.81 -8.62
CA PHE A 7 -0.11 -0.33 -8.11
C PHE A 7 1.02 -0.66 -9.07
N LEU A 8 1.70 0.38 -9.60
CA LEU A 8 2.85 0.27 -10.50
C LEU A 8 3.92 1.28 -10.08
N PRO A 9 4.87 0.89 -9.20
CA PRO A 9 5.88 1.80 -8.67
C PRO A 9 6.86 2.31 -9.73
N GLU A 10 7.04 1.58 -10.83
CA GLU A 10 8.00 1.90 -11.88
C GLU A 10 7.40 2.71 -13.04
N ILE A 11 6.18 3.25 -12.86
CA ILE A 11 5.56 4.05 -13.92
C ILE A 11 6.34 5.34 -14.17
N GLU A 12 6.70 5.58 -15.43
CA GLU A 12 7.33 6.82 -15.88
C GLU A 12 6.27 7.88 -16.21
N SER A 13 6.41 9.06 -15.61
CA SER A 13 5.42 10.15 -15.68
C SER A 13 5.12 10.68 -17.10
N ASN A 14 5.97 10.39 -18.08
CA ASN A 14 5.84 10.93 -19.43
C ASN A 14 5.28 9.94 -20.48
N LYS A 15 4.92 8.72 -20.08
CA LYS A 15 4.40 7.73 -21.00
C LYS A 15 2.91 7.90 -21.22
N LYS A 16 2.51 7.98 -22.50
CA LYS A 16 1.09 7.97 -22.89
C LYS A 16 0.46 6.59 -22.71
N TYR A 17 1.21 5.52 -22.91
CA TYR A 17 0.76 4.15 -22.76
C TYR A 17 1.66 3.41 -21.79
N VAL A 18 1.05 2.69 -20.86
CA VAL A 18 1.74 1.90 -19.84
C VAL A 18 1.28 0.46 -19.95
N SER A 19 2.20 -0.44 -20.27
CA SER A 19 1.95 -1.88 -20.25
C SER A 19 1.78 -2.37 -18.83
N ILE A 20 0.84 -3.26 -18.62
CA ILE A 20 0.58 -3.93 -17.35
C ILE A 20 0.81 -5.44 -17.51
N ASP A 21 1.26 -6.08 -16.45
CA ASP A 21 1.54 -7.52 -16.48
C ASP A 21 0.26 -8.36 -16.63
N ASP A 22 0.40 -9.58 -17.14
CA ASP A 22 -0.71 -10.48 -17.42
C ASP A 22 -1.57 -10.76 -16.17
N SER A 23 -0.97 -10.78 -14.99
CA SER A 23 -1.70 -11.02 -13.75
C SER A 23 -2.64 -9.88 -13.40
N LYS A 24 -2.20 -8.63 -13.62
CA LYS A 24 -3.02 -7.43 -13.44
C LYS A 24 -4.10 -7.32 -14.51
N VAL A 25 -3.77 -7.64 -15.78
CA VAL A 25 -4.78 -7.73 -16.86
C VAL A 25 -5.86 -8.74 -16.51
N HIS A 26 -5.44 -9.93 -16.08
CA HIS A 26 -6.38 -10.98 -15.65
C HIS A 26 -7.25 -10.51 -14.48
N HIS A 27 -6.67 -9.86 -13.47
CA HIS A 27 -7.42 -9.34 -12.33
C HIS A 27 -8.45 -8.28 -12.77
N LEU A 28 -8.05 -7.31 -13.59
CA LEU A 28 -8.95 -6.28 -14.09
C LEU A 28 -10.11 -6.87 -14.90
N LYS A 29 -9.81 -7.74 -15.89
CA LYS A 29 -10.81 -8.26 -16.81
C LYS A 29 -11.67 -9.36 -16.19
N ASN A 30 -11.09 -10.30 -15.48
CA ASN A 30 -11.78 -11.51 -15.03
C ASN A 30 -12.36 -11.39 -13.61
N VAL A 31 -11.68 -10.65 -12.72
CA VAL A 31 -12.15 -10.46 -11.34
C VAL A 31 -13.02 -9.21 -11.23
N LEU A 32 -12.49 -8.06 -11.68
CA LEU A 32 -13.19 -6.78 -11.58
C LEU A 32 -14.13 -6.51 -12.77
N ARG A 33 -14.09 -7.35 -13.80
CA ARG A 33 -14.93 -7.28 -14.99
C ARG A 33 -14.84 -5.95 -15.75
N ILE A 34 -13.67 -5.33 -15.71
CA ILE A 34 -13.34 -4.12 -16.45
C ILE A 34 -13.21 -4.45 -17.93
N LYS A 35 -13.83 -3.64 -18.77
CA LYS A 35 -13.79 -3.79 -20.23
C LYS A 35 -12.75 -2.84 -20.83
N ASP A 36 -12.39 -3.10 -22.10
CA ASP A 36 -11.59 -2.15 -22.85
C ASP A 36 -12.30 -0.78 -22.90
N PHE A 37 -11.54 0.29 -22.75
CA PHE A 37 -11.94 1.69 -22.62
C PHE A 37 -12.56 2.09 -21.25
N ASP A 38 -12.77 1.16 -20.32
CA ASP A 38 -13.15 1.51 -18.97
C ASP A 38 -12.01 2.24 -18.25
N SER A 39 -12.39 3.10 -17.30
CA SER A 39 -11.44 3.89 -16.52
C SER A 39 -10.66 3.03 -15.53
N VAL A 40 -9.35 3.24 -15.47
CA VAL A 40 -8.43 2.61 -14.51
C VAL A 40 -7.48 3.67 -13.98
N ASN A 41 -7.22 3.64 -12.69
CA ASN A 41 -6.20 4.46 -12.05
C ASN A 41 -4.91 3.66 -11.86
N ILE A 42 -3.76 4.35 -11.91
CA ILE A 42 -2.46 3.77 -11.55
C ILE A 42 -1.86 4.61 -10.44
N SER A 43 -1.46 3.97 -9.33
CA SER A 43 -0.70 4.58 -8.26
C SER A 43 0.77 4.19 -8.38
N ASN A 44 1.68 5.16 -8.29
CA ASN A 44 3.12 4.86 -8.20
C ASN A 44 3.61 4.71 -6.75
N GLY A 45 2.75 4.98 -5.77
CA GLY A 45 3.08 4.87 -4.35
C GLY A 45 3.91 6.01 -3.78
N VAL A 46 4.32 6.99 -4.59
CA VAL A 46 5.13 8.14 -4.16
C VAL A 46 4.41 9.48 -4.33
N GLY A 47 3.08 9.43 -4.40
CA GLY A 47 2.23 10.62 -4.44
C GLY A 47 1.65 10.95 -5.80
N GLU A 48 1.76 10.08 -6.80
CA GLU A 48 1.16 10.33 -8.11
C GLU A 48 0.09 9.28 -8.43
N LEU A 49 -1.05 9.77 -8.90
CA LEU A 49 -2.12 8.98 -9.50
C LEU A 49 -2.25 9.35 -10.97
N PHE A 50 -2.17 8.34 -11.81
CA PHE A 50 -2.40 8.44 -13.25
C PHE A 50 -3.80 7.92 -13.54
N LEU A 51 -4.59 8.71 -14.24
CA LEU A 51 -5.92 8.33 -14.68
C LEU A 51 -5.83 7.91 -16.14
N GLY A 52 -6.43 6.78 -16.47
CA GLY A 52 -6.34 6.26 -17.83
C GLY A 52 -7.51 5.36 -18.19
N ARG A 53 -7.40 4.76 -19.38
CA ARG A 53 -8.36 3.80 -19.92
C ARG A 53 -7.65 2.51 -20.27
N LEU A 54 -8.25 1.39 -19.91
CA LEU A 54 -7.72 0.08 -20.28
C LEU A 54 -7.82 -0.12 -21.78
N ILE A 55 -6.73 -0.50 -22.43
CA ILE A 55 -6.69 -0.87 -23.85
C ILE A 55 -5.92 -2.18 -23.95
N LYS A 56 -6.63 -3.28 -24.11
CA LYS A 56 -6.06 -4.65 -24.14
C LYS A 56 -5.25 -4.98 -22.88
N ASP A 57 -3.93 -4.87 -22.95
CA ASP A 57 -2.93 -5.16 -21.94
C ASP A 57 -2.16 -3.89 -21.46
N SER A 58 -2.68 -2.74 -21.83
CA SER A 58 -2.04 -1.45 -21.54
C SER A 58 -3.08 -0.45 -21.01
N VAL A 59 -2.62 0.58 -20.34
CA VAL A 59 -3.44 1.71 -19.91
C VAL A 59 -3.01 2.96 -20.67
N GLU A 60 -3.93 3.58 -21.40
CA GLU A 60 -3.74 4.90 -22.00
C GLU A 60 -3.93 5.96 -20.94
N ILE A 61 -2.87 6.70 -20.61
CA ILE A 61 -2.92 7.77 -19.60
C ILE A 61 -3.60 9.00 -20.18
N THR A 62 -4.64 9.48 -19.51
CA THR A 62 -5.40 10.67 -19.90
C THR A 62 -5.09 11.88 -19.05
N SER A 63 -4.75 11.68 -17.77
CA SER A 63 -4.34 12.75 -16.87
C SER A 63 -3.53 12.22 -15.69
N GLN A 64 -2.88 13.13 -14.97
CA GLN A 64 -2.07 12.83 -13.79
C GLN A 64 -2.43 13.80 -12.67
N LYS A 65 -2.47 13.29 -11.44
CA LYS A 65 -2.62 14.08 -10.22
C LYS A 65 -1.45 13.84 -9.30
N LYS A 66 -0.90 14.93 -8.72
CA LYS A 66 0.16 14.86 -7.71
C LYS A 66 -0.39 15.21 -6.34
N TYR A 67 0.03 14.44 -5.37
CA TYR A 67 -0.34 14.59 -3.96
C TYR A 67 0.92 14.79 -3.13
N PHE A 68 0.84 15.62 -2.12
CA PHE A 68 1.95 15.91 -1.23
C PHE A 68 1.53 15.59 0.20
N ARG A 69 2.41 14.97 0.96
CA ARG A 69 2.20 14.75 2.38
C ARG A 69 2.57 16.01 3.16
N LYS A 70 1.76 16.38 4.13
CA LYS A 70 2.05 17.52 5.00
C LYS A 70 2.96 17.14 6.17
N ASN A 71 2.77 15.96 6.72
CA ASN A 71 3.51 15.43 7.86
C ASN A 71 3.86 13.97 7.58
N GLU A 72 4.97 13.50 8.16
CA GLU A 72 5.34 12.09 8.13
C GLU A 72 4.82 11.40 9.41
N ILE A 73 4.09 10.30 9.21
CA ILE A 73 3.58 9.46 10.28
C ILE A 73 4.32 8.13 10.25
N SER A 74 5.04 7.82 11.34
CA SER A 74 5.71 6.54 11.52
C SER A 74 5.02 5.76 12.64
N ILE A 75 4.68 4.51 12.39
CA ILE A 75 4.00 3.66 13.37
C ILE A 75 4.80 2.38 13.59
N PHE A 76 5.01 2.04 14.86
CA PHE A 76 5.48 0.71 15.23
C PHE A 76 4.28 -0.24 15.30
N VAL A 77 4.42 -1.36 14.60
CA VAL A 77 3.40 -2.39 14.47
C VAL A 77 3.93 -3.67 15.11
N PRO A 78 3.43 -4.07 16.28
CA PRO A 78 3.84 -5.32 16.88
C PRO A 78 3.36 -6.49 16.01
N TYR A 79 4.22 -7.49 15.86
CA TYR A 79 3.82 -8.71 15.17
C TYR A 79 2.74 -9.45 15.96
N LEU A 80 1.60 -9.64 15.35
CA LEU A 80 0.49 -10.39 15.94
C LEU A 80 0.50 -11.83 15.46
N ARG A 81 0.33 -12.78 16.40
CA ARG A 81 0.22 -14.21 16.08
C ARG A 81 -1.03 -14.51 15.24
N GLU A 82 -2.12 -13.81 15.50
CA GLU A 82 -3.35 -13.94 14.75
C GLU A 82 -3.21 -13.20 13.41
N LYS A 83 -3.10 -14.01 12.34
CA LYS A 83 -2.77 -13.53 10.99
C LYS A 83 -3.78 -12.55 10.43
N ASN A 84 -5.09 -12.76 10.65
CA ASN A 84 -6.13 -11.92 10.08
C ASN A 84 -6.14 -10.53 10.75
N ARG A 85 -5.91 -10.47 12.06
CA ARG A 85 -5.78 -9.20 12.78
C ARG A 85 -4.54 -8.44 12.34
N PHE A 86 -3.42 -9.14 12.16
CA PHE A 86 -2.19 -8.52 11.70
C PHE A 86 -2.36 -7.97 10.28
N ARG A 87 -2.94 -8.76 9.36
CA ARG A 87 -3.26 -8.32 8.01
C ARG A 87 -4.18 -7.09 8.03
N PHE A 88 -5.28 -7.14 8.78
CA PHE A 88 -6.23 -6.04 8.91
C PHE A 88 -5.54 -4.76 9.40
N MET A 89 -4.65 -4.86 10.40
CA MET A 89 -3.90 -3.71 10.91
C MET A 89 -3.01 -3.09 9.82
N ILE A 90 -2.24 -3.90 9.08
CA ILE A 90 -1.41 -3.43 7.98
C ILE A 90 -2.28 -2.73 6.92
N GLU A 91 -3.37 -3.36 6.48
CA GLU A 91 -4.26 -2.81 5.46
C GLU A 91 -4.83 -1.45 5.91
N LYS A 92 -5.29 -1.33 7.16
CA LYS A 92 -5.85 -0.06 7.67
C LYS A 92 -4.82 1.04 7.82
N LEU A 93 -3.60 0.73 8.22
CA LEU A 93 -2.54 1.73 8.29
C LEU A 93 -2.14 2.25 6.89
N VAL A 94 -2.15 1.39 5.89
CA VAL A 94 -1.95 1.78 4.49
C VAL A 94 -3.09 2.67 3.99
N GLU A 95 -4.35 2.29 4.23
CA GLU A 95 -5.53 3.10 3.87
C GLU A 95 -5.52 4.48 4.54
N LEU A 96 -4.97 4.60 5.75
CA LEU A 96 -4.78 5.86 6.47
C LEU A 96 -3.57 6.66 5.99
N ASN A 97 -2.85 6.18 4.98
CA ASN A 97 -1.68 6.83 4.40
C ASN A 97 -0.53 7.04 5.40
N VAL A 98 -0.28 6.08 6.28
CA VAL A 98 0.90 6.07 7.14
C VAL A 98 2.17 5.97 6.28
N ASP A 99 3.22 6.73 6.63
CA ASP A 99 4.44 6.81 5.83
C ASP A 99 5.39 5.65 6.06
N ARG A 100 5.55 5.26 7.33
CA ARG A 100 6.48 4.20 7.72
C ARG A 100 5.83 3.25 8.69
N LEU A 101 6.00 1.97 8.41
CA LEU A 101 5.59 0.87 9.27
C LEU A 101 6.85 0.15 9.77
N PHE A 102 7.15 0.29 11.04
CA PHE A 102 8.19 -0.49 11.71
C PHE A 102 7.54 -1.73 12.29
N ILE A 103 7.80 -2.88 11.70
CA ILE A 103 7.23 -4.16 12.14
C ILE A 103 8.24 -4.89 12.98
N GLY A 104 7.89 -5.22 14.20
CA GLY A 104 8.84 -5.82 15.11
C GLY A 104 8.23 -6.72 16.17
N LYS A 105 9.13 -7.33 16.93
CA LYS A 105 8.78 -8.18 18.07
C LYS A 105 8.70 -7.34 19.32
N THR A 106 7.78 -7.71 20.19
CA THR A 106 7.69 -7.22 21.58
C THR A 106 8.14 -8.34 22.52
N GLN A 107 8.27 -8.04 23.80
CA GLN A 107 8.62 -9.04 24.83
C GLN A 107 7.66 -10.24 24.83
N ASN A 108 6.40 -10.03 24.46
CA ASN A 108 5.37 -11.06 24.41
C ASN A 108 5.25 -11.76 23.05
N THR A 109 6.10 -11.39 22.09
CA THR A 109 6.08 -11.99 20.76
C THR A 109 6.91 -13.27 20.73
N GLN A 110 6.28 -14.39 20.45
CA GLN A 110 6.99 -15.67 20.28
C GLN A 110 7.88 -15.63 19.03
N ASN A 111 8.89 -16.52 18.98
CA ASN A 111 9.84 -16.61 17.87
C ASN A 111 9.12 -16.95 16.55
N THR A 112 8.81 -15.93 15.77
CA THR A 112 8.11 -16.04 14.48
C THR A 112 8.98 -15.47 13.39
N LYS A 113 9.04 -16.14 12.24
CA LYS A 113 9.68 -15.61 11.04
C LYS A 113 8.72 -14.65 10.34
N PHE A 114 9.20 -13.47 10.00
CA PHE A 114 8.45 -12.50 9.21
C PHE A 114 8.51 -12.89 7.72
N ASP A 115 7.37 -12.93 7.08
CA ASP A 115 7.27 -13.01 5.63
C ASP A 115 7.03 -11.60 5.07
N ILE A 116 8.11 -10.91 4.78
CA ILE A 116 8.07 -9.53 4.27
C ILE A 116 7.31 -9.45 2.96
N LYS A 117 7.46 -10.44 2.05
CA LYS A 117 6.75 -10.45 0.76
C LYS A 117 5.25 -10.49 0.96
N LYS A 118 4.79 -11.26 1.95
CA LYS A 118 3.38 -11.35 2.27
C LYS A 118 2.81 -10.05 2.83
N ILE A 119 3.57 -9.39 3.70
CA ILE A 119 3.20 -8.08 4.26
C ILE A 119 3.13 -7.03 3.15
N GLN A 120 4.11 -7.01 2.25
CA GLN A 120 4.11 -6.14 1.08
C GLN A 120 2.90 -6.38 0.17
N ASN A 121 2.54 -7.65 -0.08
CA ASN A 121 1.35 -7.97 -0.89
C ASN A 121 0.05 -7.47 -0.23
N TRP A 122 -0.09 -7.54 1.09
CA TRP A 122 -1.24 -6.96 1.78
C TRP A 122 -1.27 -5.43 1.63
N ALA A 123 -0.11 -4.77 1.76
CA ALA A 123 -0.01 -3.34 1.57
C ALA A 123 -0.33 -2.92 0.13
N ILE A 124 0.13 -3.68 -0.88
CA ILE A 124 -0.22 -3.45 -2.29
C ILE A 124 -1.74 -3.56 -2.47
N SER A 125 -2.35 -4.64 -1.97
CA SER A 125 -3.80 -4.81 -2.07
C SER A 125 -4.57 -3.67 -1.41
N ALA A 126 -4.07 -3.15 -0.28
CA ALA A 126 -4.70 -2.02 0.41
C ALA A 126 -4.57 -0.71 -0.39
N VAL A 127 -3.41 -0.45 -1.02
CA VAL A 127 -3.24 0.69 -1.94
C VAL A 127 -4.22 0.59 -3.12
N GLU A 128 -4.32 -0.57 -3.74
CA GLU A 128 -5.21 -0.80 -4.88
C GLU A 128 -6.68 -0.64 -4.49
N GLN A 129 -7.06 -1.09 -3.30
CA GLN A 129 -8.44 -1.01 -2.82
C GLN A 129 -8.84 0.40 -2.37
N SER A 130 -7.94 1.11 -1.69
CA SER A 130 -8.19 2.48 -1.21
C SER A 130 -8.01 3.54 -2.29
N GLY A 131 -7.29 3.22 -3.37
CA GLY A 131 -6.87 4.21 -4.37
C GLY A 131 -5.81 5.17 -3.84
N SER A 132 -5.05 4.76 -2.81
CA SER A 132 -4.02 5.61 -2.22
C SER A 132 -2.93 5.97 -3.23
N PRO A 133 -2.50 7.25 -3.32
CA PRO A 133 -1.33 7.64 -4.09
C PRO A 133 -0.02 7.28 -3.40
N PHE A 134 -0.06 6.78 -2.16
CA PHE A 134 1.12 6.51 -1.36
C PHE A 134 1.22 5.03 -0.95
N PHE A 135 2.45 4.53 -0.99
CA PHE A 135 2.82 3.24 -0.43
C PHE A 135 3.74 3.47 0.78
N PRO A 136 3.51 2.84 1.94
CA PRO A 136 4.35 3.04 3.11
C PRO A 136 5.72 2.38 2.96
N LYS A 137 6.75 2.97 3.56
CA LYS A 137 8.01 2.28 3.78
C LYS A 137 7.82 1.24 4.88
N ILE A 138 8.07 -0.04 4.56
CA ILE A 138 7.90 -1.15 5.51
C ILE A 138 9.28 -1.65 5.92
N GLU A 139 9.58 -1.57 7.21
CA GLU A 139 10.84 -1.98 7.80
C GLU A 139 10.60 -3.03 8.87
N ILE A 140 11.40 -4.11 8.84
CA ILE A 140 11.42 -5.11 9.91
C ILE A 140 12.49 -4.68 10.92
N THR A 141 12.14 -4.68 12.20
CA THR A 141 13.09 -4.36 13.28
C THR A 141 13.04 -5.43 14.37
N ASP A 142 14.20 -5.84 14.84
CA ASP A 142 14.32 -6.80 15.95
C ASP A 142 14.24 -6.11 17.33
N SER A 143 14.42 -4.79 17.36
CA SER A 143 14.33 -3.99 18.58
C SER A 143 13.65 -2.66 18.30
N ILE A 144 12.86 -2.21 19.28
CA ILE A 144 12.22 -0.89 19.22
C ILE A 144 13.21 0.13 19.80
N ASN A 145 13.61 1.09 18.99
CA ASN A 145 14.24 2.30 19.50
C ASN A 145 13.15 3.36 19.70
N PHE A 146 12.65 3.47 20.91
CA PHE A 146 11.57 4.41 21.25
C PHE A 146 11.93 5.87 21.02
N THR A 147 13.22 6.22 20.90
CA THR A 147 13.64 7.61 20.68
C THR A 147 13.23 8.17 19.32
N ILE A 148 12.87 7.31 18.37
CA ILE A 148 12.36 7.73 17.05
C ILE A 148 10.85 8.02 17.04
N PHE A 149 10.14 7.71 18.14
CA PHE A 149 8.69 7.92 18.25
C PHE A 149 8.41 9.04 19.25
N ASN A 150 7.56 9.99 18.86
CA ASN A 150 7.19 11.12 19.70
C ASN A 150 6.10 10.77 20.71
N SER A 151 5.40 9.65 20.53
CA SER A 151 4.29 9.22 21.39
C SER A 151 4.23 7.71 21.46
N CYS A 152 3.91 7.19 22.63
CA CYS A 152 3.62 5.79 22.87
C CYS A 152 2.27 5.69 23.57
N PHE A 153 1.43 4.74 23.12
CA PHE A 153 0.16 4.43 23.77
C PHE A 153 0.29 3.08 24.47
N ASP A 154 0.02 3.06 25.75
CA ASP A 154 0.00 1.87 26.58
C ASP A 154 -1.39 1.67 27.19
N ILE A 155 -1.70 0.44 27.59
CA ILE A 155 -2.97 0.08 28.26
C ILE A 155 -3.08 0.77 29.63
N SER A 156 -1.96 1.03 30.31
CA SER A 156 -1.92 1.76 31.56
C SER A 156 -2.32 3.23 31.45
N GLY A 157 -2.24 3.80 30.26
CA GLY A 157 -2.48 5.23 30.01
C GLY A 157 -1.39 6.15 30.58
N ASP A 158 -0.30 5.61 31.08
CA ASP A 158 0.85 6.38 31.54
C ASP A 158 1.71 6.74 30.32
N MET A 159 1.94 8.05 30.13
CA MET A 159 2.80 8.62 29.10
C MET A 159 4.18 8.95 29.67
#